data_8f419c490471c62ce294bbce48e7383a
#
_entry.id   8f419c490471c62ce294bbce48e7383a
#
_cell.length_a   1.000
_cell.length_b   1.000
_cell.length_c   1.000
_cell.angle_alpha   90.00
_cell.angle_beta   90.00
_cell.angle_gamma   90.00
#
_symmetry.space_group_name_H-M   'P 1'
#
loop_
_entity.id
_entity.type
_entity.pdbx_description
1 polymer ?
#
loop_
_entity_poly.entity_id
_entity_poly.type
_entity_poly.pdbx_seq_one_letter_code
_entity_poly.pdbx_strand_id
1 'polypeptide(L)'
;LAVGFVGTLLYQLLRYGVSVTTPLWILPYALAGLVTGFYAKRRGFSLTTGQTVGIVVAAEVLVTALNTLVMYIDAKLYGYWFPGFISAMLLPRGAVCVVKAVVFGLVLPKLCARVRRALPGEGEKTHGA
;
A
#
# COMPACT_ATOMS: atom_id res chain seq x y z
N LEU A 1 4.67 -1.46 -8.72
CA LEU A 1 5.38 -2.61 -8.18
C LEU A 1 6.81 -2.24 -7.75
N ALA A 2 7.63 -1.73 -8.67
CA ALA A 2 9.03 -1.39 -8.39
C ALA A 2 9.21 -0.38 -7.25
N VAL A 3 8.42 0.69 -7.24
CA VAL A 3 8.47 1.72 -6.18
C VAL A 3 8.12 1.14 -4.82
N GLY A 4 7.05 0.34 -4.74
CA GLY A 4 6.65 -0.32 -3.49
C GLY A 4 7.71 -1.31 -3.00
N PHE A 5 8.30 -2.09 -3.91
CA PHE A 5 9.35 -3.06 -3.60
C PHE A 5 10.62 -2.37 -3.09
N VAL A 6 11.16 -1.44 -3.86
CA VAL A 6 12.42 -0.73 -3.51
C VAL A 6 12.24 0.11 -2.25
N GLY A 7 11.15 0.86 -2.14
CA GLY A 7 10.89 1.68 -0.96
C GLY A 7 10.76 0.86 0.32
N THR A 8 10.03 -0.26 0.26
CA THR A 8 9.88 -1.16 1.42
C THR A 8 11.18 -1.88 1.75
N LEU A 9 11.93 -2.30 0.73
CA LEU A 9 13.24 -2.94 0.92
C LEU A 9 14.21 -2.00 1.64
N LEU A 10 14.32 -0.74 1.18
CA LEU A 10 15.15 0.27 1.82
C LEU A 10 14.70 0.54 3.26
N TYR A 11 13.40 0.70 3.48
CA TYR A 11 12.86 0.91 4.82
C TYR A 11 13.19 -0.26 5.76
N GLN A 12 13.02 -1.49 5.32
CA GLN A 12 13.32 -2.69 6.11
C GLN A 12 14.81 -2.81 6.41
N LEU A 13 15.66 -2.58 5.41
CA LEU A 13 17.12 -2.65 5.59
C LEU A 13 17.61 -1.60 6.58
N LEU A 14 17.12 -0.37 6.50
CA LEU A 14 17.53 0.73 7.36
C LEU A 14 17.04 0.57 8.80
N ARG A 15 15.85 0.01 9.00
CA ARG A 15 15.23 -0.07 10.31
C ARG A 15 15.52 -1.38 11.05
N TYR A 16 15.50 -2.50 10.36
CA TYR A 16 15.55 -3.83 10.97
C TYR A 16 16.77 -4.65 10.55
N GLY A 17 17.52 -4.17 9.58
CA GLY A 17 18.60 -4.97 8.98
C GLY A 17 18.06 -6.10 8.10
N VAL A 18 18.95 -7.05 7.77
CA VAL A 18 18.59 -8.20 6.95
C VAL A 18 18.21 -9.38 7.85
N SER A 19 17.00 -9.89 7.70
CA SER A 19 16.52 -11.10 8.36
C SER A 19 15.99 -12.10 7.32
N VAL A 20 15.86 -13.36 7.73
CA VAL A 20 15.31 -14.42 6.86
C VAL A 20 13.88 -14.09 6.41
N THR A 21 13.13 -13.34 7.23
CA THR A 21 11.75 -12.94 6.97
C THR A 21 11.62 -11.61 6.20
N THR A 22 12.73 -10.90 5.93
CA THR A 22 12.72 -9.64 5.18
C THR A 22 11.94 -9.73 3.85
N PRO A 23 12.12 -10.77 3.01
CA PRO A 23 11.33 -10.91 1.79
C PRO A 23 9.82 -11.02 2.04
N LEU A 24 9.41 -11.67 3.12
CA LEU A 24 8.00 -11.82 3.49
C LEU A 24 7.36 -10.47 3.86
N TRP A 25 8.12 -9.58 4.52
CA TRP A 25 7.63 -8.25 4.87
C TRP A 25 7.49 -7.29 3.68
N ILE A 26 8.21 -7.56 2.60
CA ILE A 26 8.13 -6.76 1.36
C ILE A 26 6.93 -7.18 0.52
N LEU A 27 6.56 -8.46 0.55
CA LEU A 27 5.53 -9.05 -0.30
C LEU A 27 4.17 -8.34 -0.26
N PRO A 28 3.61 -7.96 0.92
CA PRO A 28 2.33 -7.27 0.99
C PRO A 28 2.28 -5.97 0.20
N TYR A 29 3.35 -5.17 0.27
CA TYR A 29 3.43 -3.88 -0.44
C TYR A 29 3.63 -4.06 -1.93
N ALA A 30 4.40 -5.06 -2.33
CA ALA A 30 4.57 -5.41 -3.73
C ALA A 30 3.25 -5.86 -4.37
N LEU A 31 2.49 -6.71 -3.67
CA LEU A 31 1.17 -7.17 -4.12
C LEU A 31 0.15 -6.02 -4.17
N ALA A 32 0.11 -5.17 -3.16
CA ALA A 32 -0.76 -4.00 -3.16
C ALA A 32 -0.45 -3.07 -4.35
N GLY A 33 0.83 -2.79 -4.61
CA GLY A 33 1.27 -2.01 -5.75
C GLY A 33 0.90 -2.65 -7.09
N LEU A 34 0.97 -3.97 -7.20
CA LEU A 34 0.56 -4.71 -8.40
C LEU A 34 -0.94 -4.62 -8.63
N VAL A 35 -1.75 -4.87 -7.60
CA VAL A 35 -3.22 -4.82 -7.68
C VAL A 35 -3.69 -3.41 -8.02
N THR A 36 -3.18 -2.39 -7.34
CA THR A 36 -3.54 -1.00 -7.60
C THR A 36 -3.12 -0.55 -8.99
N GLY A 37 -1.91 -0.91 -9.41
CA GLY A 37 -1.39 -0.59 -10.75
C GLY A 37 -2.18 -1.28 -11.86
N PHE A 38 -2.54 -2.54 -11.68
CA PHE A 38 -3.35 -3.28 -12.64
C PHE A 38 -4.77 -2.70 -12.77
N TYR A 39 -5.38 -2.34 -11.64
CA TYR A 39 -6.69 -1.70 -11.64
C TYR A 39 -6.65 -0.33 -12.33
N ALA A 40 -5.67 0.51 -12.01
CA ALA A 40 -5.48 1.80 -12.66
C ALA A 40 -5.27 1.66 -14.18
N LYS A 41 -4.46 0.68 -14.60
CA LYS A 41 -4.26 0.36 -16.03
C LYS A 41 -5.55 -0.03 -16.72
N ARG A 42 -6.37 -0.90 -16.09
CA ARG A 42 -7.68 -1.30 -16.64
C ARG A 42 -8.65 -0.14 -16.83
N ARG A 43 -8.53 0.90 -16.01
CA ARG A 43 -9.34 2.11 -16.08
C ARG A 43 -8.70 3.22 -16.95
N GLY A 44 -7.65 2.92 -17.69
CA GLY A 44 -6.95 3.89 -18.53
C GLY A 44 -6.34 5.05 -17.76
N PHE A 45 -5.98 4.84 -16.49
CA PHE A 45 -5.46 5.85 -15.56
C PHE A 45 -6.39 7.03 -15.29
N SER A 46 -7.68 6.91 -15.63
CA SER A 46 -8.72 7.91 -15.37
C SER A 46 -9.62 7.44 -14.21
N LEU A 47 -9.16 7.63 -12.99
CA LEU A 47 -9.89 7.26 -11.79
C LEU A 47 -10.67 8.46 -11.25
N THR A 48 -11.95 8.24 -10.91
CA THR A 48 -12.73 9.22 -10.15
C THR A 48 -12.23 9.26 -8.70
N THR A 49 -12.56 10.34 -7.98
CA THR A 49 -12.20 10.47 -6.55
C THR A 49 -12.72 9.29 -5.72
N GLY A 50 -13.95 8.85 -5.96
CA GLY A 50 -14.53 7.71 -5.26
C GLY A 50 -13.81 6.40 -5.56
N GLN A 51 -13.40 6.16 -6.80
CA GLN A 51 -12.61 4.98 -7.19
C GLN A 51 -11.21 5.02 -6.58
N THR A 52 -10.58 6.17 -6.53
CA THR A 52 -9.26 6.34 -5.90
C THR A 52 -9.34 6.03 -4.41
N VAL A 53 -10.32 6.58 -3.70
CA VAL A 53 -10.54 6.28 -2.27
C VAL A 53 -10.81 4.79 -2.06
N GLY A 54 -11.68 4.20 -2.87
CA GLY A 54 -12.01 2.77 -2.79
C GLY A 54 -10.80 1.86 -2.95
N ILE A 55 -9.93 2.14 -3.93
CA ILE A 55 -8.74 1.32 -4.17
C ILE A 55 -7.67 1.51 -3.07
N VAL A 56 -7.55 2.72 -2.52
CA VAL A 56 -6.65 2.99 -1.39
C VAL A 56 -7.09 2.21 -0.16
N VAL A 57 -8.38 2.24 0.17
CA VAL A 57 -8.94 1.45 1.29
C VAL A 57 -8.73 -0.04 1.07
N ALA A 58 -9.03 -0.55 -0.13
CA ALA A 58 -8.81 -1.95 -0.47
C ALA A 58 -7.33 -2.35 -0.35
N ALA A 59 -6.42 -1.51 -0.82
CA ALA A 59 -4.97 -1.75 -0.71
C ALA A 59 -4.51 -1.76 0.75
N GLU A 60 -4.98 -0.84 1.58
CA GLU A 60 -4.64 -0.81 3.02
C GLU A 60 -5.17 -2.03 3.77
N VAL A 61 -6.39 -2.48 3.48
CA VAL A 61 -6.95 -3.72 4.04
C VAL A 61 -6.12 -4.93 3.61
N LEU A 62 -5.76 -5.02 2.33
CA LEU A 62 -4.93 -6.10 1.81
C LEU A 62 -3.55 -6.13 2.48
N VAL A 63 -2.88 -4.99 2.56
CA VAL A 63 -1.57 -4.87 3.21
C VAL A 63 -1.66 -5.26 4.69
N THR A 64 -2.68 -4.80 5.39
CA THR A 64 -2.88 -5.13 6.81
C THR A 64 -3.12 -6.62 7.02
N ALA A 65 -3.95 -7.24 6.19
CA ALA A 65 -4.22 -8.68 6.26
C ALA A 65 -2.95 -9.51 5.98
N LEU A 66 -2.23 -9.18 4.92
CA LEU A 66 -0.99 -9.87 4.56
C LEU A 66 0.12 -9.65 5.59
N ASN A 67 0.26 -8.44 6.11
CA ASN A 67 1.21 -8.16 7.20
C ASN A 67 0.87 -8.93 8.47
N THR A 68 -0.40 -9.12 8.78
CA THR A 68 -0.84 -9.94 9.91
C THR A 68 -0.45 -11.40 9.71
N LEU A 69 -0.62 -11.92 8.49
CA LEU A 69 -0.20 -13.27 8.13
C LEU A 69 1.33 -13.43 8.24
N VAL A 70 2.09 -12.48 7.70
CA VAL A 70 3.56 -12.47 7.80
C VAL A 70 4.01 -12.45 9.26
N MET A 71 3.37 -11.62 10.08
CA MET A 71 3.65 -11.54 11.51
C MET A 71 3.33 -12.86 12.23
N TYR A 72 2.27 -13.56 11.85
CA TYR A 72 1.96 -14.89 12.38
C TYR A 72 3.07 -15.89 12.04
N ILE A 73 3.53 -15.91 10.80
CA ILE A 73 4.62 -16.80 10.35
C ILE A 73 5.92 -16.46 11.09
N ASP A 74 6.24 -15.17 11.20
CA ASP A 74 7.43 -14.67 11.88
C ASP A 74 7.42 -15.07 13.37
N ALA A 75 6.29 -14.88 14.05
CA ALA A 75 6.11 -15.26 15.44
C ALA A 75 6.27 -16.76 15.66
N LYS A 76 5.82 -17.60 14.74
CA LYS A 76 6.00 -19.04 14.78
C LYS A 76 7.45 -19.45 14.56
N LEU A 77 8.15 -18.81 13.61
CA LEU A 77 9.54 -19.12 13.31
C LEU A 77 10.48 -18.74 14.45
N TYR A 78 10.27 -17.59 15.07
CA TYR A 78 11.11 -17.07 16.15
C TYR A 78 10.61 -17.43 17.55
N GLY A 79 9.51 -18.15 17.68
CA GLY A 79 9.03 -18.71 18.95
C GLY A 79 8.39 -17.72 19.93
N TYR A 80 8.06 -16.50 19.51
CA TYR A 80 7.38 -15.51 20.39
C TYR A 80 5.84 -15.49 20.24
N TRP A 81 5.29 -16.49 19.57
CA TRP A 81 3.85 -16.61 19.43
C TRP A 81 3.17 -17.08 20.74
N PHE A 82 2.07 -16.44 21.10
CA PHE A 82 1.23 -16.85 22.21
C PHE A 82 -0.26 -16.77 21.83
N PRO A 83 -1.15 -17.51 22.50
CA PRO A 83 -2.59 -17.37 22.30
C PRO A 83 -3.04 -15.92 22.56
N GLY A 84 -3.76 -15.32 21.64
CA GLY A 84 -4.16 -13.92 21.71
C GLY A 84 -3.17 -12.90 21.12
N PHE A 85 -1.99 -13.32 20.68
CA PHE A 85 -1.01 -12.44 20.02
C PHE A 85 -1.61 -11.70 18.82
N ILE A 86 -2.33 -12.40 17.95
CA ILE A 86 -2.99 -11.81 16.78
C ILE A 86 -4.05 -10.82 17.21
N SER A 87 -4.89 -11.17 18.22
CA SER A 87 -5.94 -10.28 18.72
C SER A 87 -5.36 -9.01 19.34
N ALA A 88 -4.29 -9.14 20.12
CA ALA A 88 -3.61 -8.00 20.74
C ALA A 88 -2.95 -7.07 19.71
N MET A 89 -2.46 -7.61 18.59
CA MET A 89 -1.83 -6.83 17.52
C MET A 89 -2.81 -6.30 16.48
N LEU A 90 -3.97 -6.93 16.35
CA LEU A 90 -4.98 -6.55 15.36
C LEU A 90 -5.64 -5.20 15.70
N LEU A 91 -5.89 -4.93 16.97
CA LEU A 91 -6.51 -3.68 17.42
C LEU A 91 -5.69 -2.42 17.04
N PRO A 92 -4.40 -2.28 17.42
CA PRO A 92 -3.61 -1.12 17.04
C PRO A 92 -3.38 -1.06 15.52
N ARG A 93 -3.24 -2.20 14.84
CA ARG A 93 -3.10 -2.27 13.38
C ARG A 93 -4.36 -1.85 12.66
N GLY A 94 -5.52 -2.26 13.13
CA GLY A 94 -6.82 -1.83 12.61
C GLY A 94 -7.01 -0.32 12.73
N ALA A 95 -6.68 0.26 13.88
CA ALA A 95 -6.71 1.70 14.08
C ALA A 95 -5.78 2.45 13.12
N VAL A 96 -4.53 2.00 12.97
CA VAL A 96 -3.57 2.57 12.01
C VAL A 96 -4.05 2.42 10.56
N CYS A 97 -4.63 1.29 10.21
CA CYS A 97 -5.20 1.05 8.89
C CYS A 97 -6.32 2.05 8.57
N VAL A 98 -7.24 2.27 9.49
CA VAL A 98 -8.34 3.24 9.34
C VAL A 98 -7.79 4.66 9.19
N VAL A 99 -6.87 5.07 10.05
CA VAL A 99 -6.24 6.40 9.97
C VAL A 99 -5.53 6.61 8.64
N LYS A 100 -4.75 5.65 8.19
CA LYS A 100 -4.07 5.70 6.89
C LYS A 100 -5.07 5.77 5.73
N ALA A 101 -6.10 4.95 5.74
CA ALA A 101 -7.13 4.96 4.71
C ALA A 101 -7.81 6.32 4.59
N VAL A 102 -8.16 6.95 5.73
CA VAL A 102 -8.74 8.28 5.76
C VAL A 102 -7.77 9.33 5.25
N VAL A 103 -6.53 9.36 5.75
CA VAL A 103 -5.52 10.34 5.34
C VAL A 103 -5.19 10.22 3.86
N PHE A 104 -4.89 9.02 3.38
CA PHE A 104 -4.58 8.81 1.96
C PHE A 104 -5.79 9.04 1.05
N GLY A 105 -6.98 8.67 1.49
CA GLY A 105 -8.22 8.94 0.76
C GLY A 105 -8.49 10.43 0.57
N LEU A 106 -8.08 11.27 1.51
CA LEU A 106 -8.22 12.72 1.43
C LEU A 106 -7.08 13.41 0.64
N VAL A 107 -5.84 12.91 0.80
CA VAL A 107 -4.64 13.55 0.25
C VAL A 107 -4.37 13.13 -1.19
N LEU A 108 -4.49 11.84 -1.52
CA LEU A 108 -4.12 11.32 -2.83
C LEU A 108 -4.90 11.94 -4.00
N PRO A 109 -6.23 12.13 -3.95
CA PRO A 109 -6.96 12.79 -5.04
C PRO A 109 -6.47 14.21 -5.29
N LYS A 110 -6.18 14.96 -4.23
CA LYS A 110 -5.65 16.34 -4.32
C LYS A 110 -4.24 16.35 -4.90
N LEU A 111 -3.39 15.40 -4.48
CA LEU A 111 -2.04 15.26 -4.99
C LEU A 111 -2.04 14.87 -6.48
N CYS A 112 -2.85 13.90 -6.87
CA CYS A 112 -3.01 13.50 -8.28
C CYS A 112 -3.50 14.65 -9.16
N ALA A 113 -4.45 15.47 -8.66
CA ALA A 113 -4.93 16.64 -9.38
C ALA A 113 -3.81 17.69 -9.56
N ARG A 114 -2.96 17.90 -8.54
CA ARG A 114 -1.82 18.81 -8.65
C ARG A 114 -0.76 18.30 -9.63
N VAL A 115 -0.44 17.03 -9.58
CA VAL A 115 0.53 16.41 -10.49
C VAL A 115 0.05 16.50 -11.94
N ARG A 116 -1.23 16.26 -12.20
CA ARG A 116 -1.81 16.41 -13.55
C ARG A 116 -1.70 17.85 -14.07
N ARG A 117 -1.87 18.85 -13.20
CA ARG A 117 -1.70 20.27 -13.58
C ARG A 117 -0.25 20.66 -13.81
N ALA A 118 0.68 20.01 -13.13
CA ALA A 118 2.11 20.30 -13.22
C ALA A 118 2.79 19.60 -14.42
N LEU A 119 2.15 18.58 -15.04
CA LEU A 119 2.66 17.92 -16.23
C LEU A 119 2.17 18.66 -17.48
N PRO A 120 3.00 19.51 -18.12
CA PRO A 120 2.66 20.15 -19.38
C PRO A 120 2.74 19.10 -20.49
N GLY A 121 1.66 18.77 -21.14
CA GLY A 121 1.69 17.90 -22.33
C GLY A 121 0.49 17.00 -22.56
N GLU A 122 -0.34 16.73 -21.58
CA GLU A 122 -1.54 15.91 -21.80
C GLU A 122 -2.80 16.74 -22.13
N GLY A 123 -2.80 18.02 -21.80
CA GLY A 123 -3.92 18.93 -22.11
C GLY A 123 -3.93 19.43 -23.56
N GLU A 124 -2.79 19.41 -24.25
CA GLU A 124 -2.64 19.97 -25.58
C GLU A 124 -2.97 18.98 -26.71
N LYS A 125 -3.01 17.69 -26.41
CA LYS A 125 -3.35 16.64 -27.39
C LYS A 125 -4.84 16.44 -27.62
N THR A 126 -5.70 17.05 -26.82
CA THR A 126 -7.16 16.92 -26.95
C THR A 126 -7.81 18.05 -27.75
N HIS A 127 -7.09 19.12 -28.07
CA HIS A 127 -7.60 20.24 -28.86
C HIS A 127 -6.97 20.36 -30.26
N GLY A 128 -6.18 19.41 -30.68
CA GLY A 128 -5.47 19.43 -31.97
C GLY A 128 -5.95 18.37 -32.98
N ALA A 129 -7.21 18.03 -32.94
CA ALA A 129 -7.83 17.18 -33.97
C ALA A 129 -9.03 17.84 -34.58
#